data_b4138f7e9ed92c0edde7d3826f142650
#
_entry.id   b4138f7e9ed92c0edde7d3826f142650
#
_cell.length_a   1.000
_cell.length_b   1.000
_cell.length_c   1.000
_cell.angle_alpha   90.00
_cell.angle_beta   90.00
_cell.angle_gamma   90.00
#
_symmetry.space_group_name_H-M   'P 1'
#
loop_
_entity.id
_entity.type
_entity.pdbx_description
1 polymer ?
#
loop_
_entity_poly.entity_id
_entity_poly.type
_entity_poly.pdbx_seq_one_letter_code
_entity_poly.pdbx_strand_id
1 'polypeptide(L)'
;YYTCEVMLEPLRKCGVKWEFYHINEDFEPLTSYSLATDEAFLYTNYWGLKQACVKRSAERYGKQLIVDNAQAFFASPIEGVDTFYSARKFFGVPDGAYLYTDKFLNVELEQDVSCQRCEHLLRRIDEGAERGYEAFRRNDDALNNQPIKKMSQLTESILMGVDYKIVVEQRRGNFNYLHSFLGKRNRLNLETLKDEKVPMIYPFFVQNIDIRKKLIANKIFVATYWPNVFSWTVADSVEHGFA
;
A
#
# COMPACT_ATOMS: atom_id res chain seq x y z
N TYR A 1 0.42 -11.26 -9.49
CA TYR A 1 1.28 -10.43 -10.37
C TYR A 1 1.20 -8.93 -10.05
N TYR A 2 0.04 -8.41 -9.63
CA TYR A 2 -0.12 -6.98 -9.39
C TYR A 2 0.28 -6.61 -7.95
N THR A 3 1.59 -6.48 -7.71
CA THR A 3 2.16 -6.10 -6.41
C THR A 3 3.52 -5.40 -6.57
N CYS A 4 3.97 -4.75 -5.50
CA CYS A 4 5.28 -4.11 -5.44
C CYS A 4 6.39 -5.17 -5.31
N GLU A 5 7.51 -5.01 -6.02
CA GLU A 5 8.64 -5.93 -5.95
C GLU A 5 9.21 -6.08 -4.53
N VAL A 6 9.14 -5.04 -3.72
CA VAL A 6 9.61 -5.07 -2.32
C VAL A 6 8.93 -6.16 -1.47
N MET A 7 7.73 -6.60 -1.87
CA MET A 7 7.01 -7.70 -1.21
C MET A 7 7.72 -9.04 -1.32
N LEU A 8 8.59 -9.21 -2.32
CA LEU A 8 9.37 -10.43 -2.52
C LEU A 8 10.64 -10.47 -1.67
N GLU A 9 11.09 -9.35 -1.14
CA GLU A 9 12.32 -9.29 -0.34
C GLU A 9 12.27 -10.21 0.89
N PRO A 10 11.24 -10.14 1.77
CA PRO A 10 11.16 -11.03 2.93
C PRO A 10 11.02 -12.51 2.52
N LEU A 11 10.31 -12.81 1.44
CA LEU A 11 10.17 -14.18 0.94
C LEU A 11 11.53 -14.75 0.50
N ARG A 12 12.31 -13.96 -0.24
CA ARG A 12 13.67 -14.32 -0.65
C ARG A 12 14.59 -14.53 0.55
N LYS A 13 14.55 -13.60 1.54
CA LYS A 13 15.37 -13.69 2.76
C LYS A 13 15.06 -14.92 3.60
N CYS A 14 13.79 -15.30 3.67
CA CYS A 14 13.35 -16.45 4.43
C CYS A 14 13.37 -17.77 3.64
N GLY A 15 13.79 -17.77 2.37
CA GLY A 15 13.79 -18.95 1.52
C GLY A 15 12.39 -19.52 1.24
N VAL A 16 11.36 -18.69 1.36
CA VAL A 16 9.97 -19.08 1.09
C VAL A 16 9.75 -19.14 -0.42
N LYS A 17 9.16 -20.23 -0.90
CA LYS A 17 8.69 -20.34 -2.28
C LYS A 17 7.40 -19.55 -2.42
N TRP A 18 7.19 -18.92 -3.58
CA TRP A 18 5.95 -18.19 -3.87
C TRP A 18 5.51 -18.41 -5.31
N GLU A 19 4.23 -18.25 -5.52
CA GLU A 19 3.61 -18.20 -6.83
C GLU A 19 2.75 -16.94 -6.93
N PHE A 20 2.66 -16.39 -8.13
CA PHE A 20 1.79 -15.26 -8.39
C PHE A 20 0.41 -15.74 -8.86
N TYR A 21 -0.62 -15.01 -8.46
CA TYR A 21 -1.96 -15.16 -8.99
C TYR A 21 -2.36 -13.97 -9.86
N HIS A 22 -3.33 -14.19 -10.73
CA HIS A 22 -3.93 -13.14 -11.54
C HIS A 22 -5.13 -12.50 -10.84
N ILE A 23 -5.35 -11.23 -11.14
CA ILE A 23 -6.52 -10.48 -10.68
C ILE A 23 -7.43 -10.11 -11.85
N ASN A 24 -8.69 -9.82 -11.54
CA ASN A 24 -9.66 -9.27 -12.47
C ASN A 24 -9.64 -7.72 -12.44
N GLU A 25 -10.51 -7.09 -13.21
CA GLU A 25 -10.65 -5.63 -13.28
C GLU A 25 -11.09 -4.99 -11.95
N ASP A 26 -11.63 -5.77 -11.03
CA ASP A 26 -11.99 -5.35 -9.68
C ASP A 26 -10.87 -5.58 -8.65
N PHE A 27 -9.65 -5.93 -9.08
CA PHE A 27 -8.50 -6.25 -8.22
C PHE A 27 -8.76 -7.44 -7.28
N GLU A 28 -9.62 -8.34 -7.66
CA GLU A 28 -9.91 -9.58 -6.95
C GLU A 28 -9.22 -10.77 -7.64
N PRO A 29 -8.81 -11.80 -6.90
CA PRO A 29 -8.22 -13.00 -7.49
C PRO A 29 -9.16 -13.61 -8.54
N LEU A 30 -8.63 -13.94 -9.73
CA LEU A 30 -9.43 -14.53 -10.81
C LEU A 30 -10.06 -15.88 -10.44
N THR A 31 -9.34 -16.66 -9.63
CA THR A 31 -9.77 -17.98 -9.19
C THR A 31 -9.60 -18.12 -7.69
N SER A 32 -10.28 -19.11 -7.16
CA SER A 32 -10.07 -19.55 -5.79
C SER A 32 -9.00 -20.63 -5.76
N TYR A 33 -8.04 -20.51 -4.85
CA TYR A 33 -6.94 -21.46 -4.69
C TYR A 33 -7.24 -22.43 -3.55
N SER A 34 -6.80 -23.68 -3.72
CA SER A 34 -6.74 -24.64 -2.61
C SER A 34 -5.32 -24.61 -2.07
N LEU A 35 -5.17 -24.35 -0.78
CA LEU A 35 -3.88 -24.23 -0.11
C LEU A 35 -3.54 -25.52 0.63
N ALA A 36 -2.28 -25.95 0.56
CA ALA A 36 -1.75 -26.96 1.46
C ALA A 36 -1.63 -26.40 2.89
N THR A 37 -1.40 -27.26 3.87
CA THR A 37 -1.39 -26.87 5.29
C THR A 37 -0.23 -25.94 5.66
N ASP A 38 0.83 -25.93 4.86
CA ASP A 38 2.04 -25.11 5.00
C ASP A 38 2.08 -23.91 4.03
N GLU A 39 0.98 -23.67 3.30
CA GLU A 39 0.85 -22.56 2.39
C GLU A 39 0.01 -21.42 2.99
N ALA A 40 0.28 -20.20 2.55
CA ALA A 40 -0.50 -19.02 2.89
C ALA A 40 -0.89 -18.24 1.63
N PHE A 41 -2.05 -17.59 1.66
CA PHE A 41 -2.52 -16.70 0.63
C PHE A 41 -2.31 -15.25 1.06
N LEU A 42 -1.51 -14.48 0.30
CA LEU A 42 -1.30 -13.07 0.55
C LEU A 42 -2.19 -12.24 -0.35
N TYR A 43 -3.06 -11.40 0.24
CA TYR A 43 -3.92 -10.49 -0.49
C TYR A 43 -3.65 -9.03 -0.12
N THR A 44 -3.48 -8.19 -1.13
CA THR A 44 -3.31 -6.74 -0.95
C THR A 44 -4.68 -6.05 -0.96
N ASN A 45 -4.99 -5.30 0.11
CA ASN A 45 -6.16 -4.44 0.17
C ASN A 45 -5.88 -3.14 -0.61
N TYR A 46 -6.04 -3.23 -1.93
CA TYR A 46 -5.67 -2.16 -2.85
C TYR A 46 -6.32 -0.83 -2.48
N TRP A 47 -5.46 0.13 -2.19
CA TRP A 47 -5.78 1.53 -1.84
C TRP A 47 -6.77 1.71 -0.68
N GLY A 48 -7.02 0.68 0.11
CA GLY A 48 -8.03 0.69 1.18
C GLY A 48 -9.48 0.60 0.66
N LEU A 49 -9.66 0.17 -0.59
CA LEU A 49 -10.98 0.09 -1.24
C LEU A 49 -11.52 -1.33 -1.34
N LYS A 50 -10.70 -2.36 -1.07
CA LYS A 50 -11.04 -3.78 -1.29
C LYS A 50 -11.32 -4.58 -0.01
N GLN A 51 -11.79 -3.91 1.05
CA GLN A 51 -12.10 -4.56 2.32
C GLN A 51 -13.15 -5.69 2.21
N ALA A 52 -14.09 -5.58 1.28
CA ALA A 52 -15.05 -6.64 1.03
C ALA A 52 -14.37 -7.93 0.51
N CYS A 53 -13.38 -7.80 -0.38
CA CYS A 53 -12.60 -8.95 -0.85
C CYS A 53 -11.73 -9.53 0.27
N VAL A 54 -11.13 -8.68 1.14
CA VAL A 54 -10.41 -9.13 2.34
C VAL A 54 -11.30 -9.99 3.23
N LYS A 55 -12.54 -9.56 3.50
CA LYS A 55 -13.51 -10.32 4.31
C LYS A 55 -13.82 -11.68 3.69
N ARG A 56 -14.16 -11.73 2.40
CA ARG A 56 -14.40 -13.01 1.69
C ARG A 56 -13.17 -13.93 1.69
N SER A 57 -11.97 -13.35 1.53
CA SER A 57 -10.73 -14.13 1.60
C SER A 57 -10.49 -14.69 3.00
N ALA A 58 -10.81 -13.93 4.05
CA ALA A 58 -10.71 -14.40 5.43
C ALA A 58 -11.69 -15.54 5.74
N GLU A 59 -12.92 -15.44 5.26
CA GLU A 59 -13.92 -16.54 5.37
C GLU A 59 -13.43 -17.82 4.68
N ARG A 60 -12.70 -17.68 3.58
CA ARG A 60 -12.21 -18.81 2.80
C ARG A 60 -10.94 -19.45 3.35
N TYR A 61 -9.94 -18.63 3.66
CA TYR A 61 -8.58 -19.08 3.98
C TYR A 61 -8.28 -19.08 5.49
N GLY A 62 -9.09 -18.38 6.28
CA GLY A 62 -8.91 -18.30 7.73
C GLY A 62 -7.48 -17.87 8.11
N LYS A 63 -6.83 -18.66 8.94
CA LYS A 63 -5.46 -18.42 9.44
C LYS A 63 -4.35 -18.54 8.38
N GLN A 64 -4.66 -19.05 7.20
CA GLN A 64 -3.73 -19.09 6.07
C GLN A 64 -3.76 -17.81 5.24
N LEU A 65 -4.67 -16.85 5.53
CA LEU A 65 -4.66 -15.54 4.90
C LEU A 65 -3.63 -14.63 5.58
N ILE A 66 -2.87 -13.93 4.74
CA ILE A 66 -2.05 -12.77 5.14
C ILE A 66 -2.60 -11.55 4.40
N VAL A 67 -2.92 -10.49 5.12
CA VAL A 67 -3.46 -9.26 4.52
C VAL A 67 -2.39 -8.18 4.48
N ASP A 68 -2.09 -7.70 3.27
CA ASP A 68 -1.29 -6.52 3.05
C ASP A 68 -2.20 -5.27 3.12
N ASN A 69 -2.23 -4.61 4.27
CA ASN A 69 -2.88 -3.32 4.49
C ASN A 69 -1.89 -2.14 4.39
N ALA A 70 -0.74 -2.31 3.73
CA ALA A 70 0.18 -1.19 3.52
C ALA A 70 -0.45 -0.02 2.74
N GLN A 71 -1.50 -0.29 1.97
CA GLN A 71 -2.31 0.71 1.27
C GLN A 71 -3.67 0.99 1.94
N ALA A 72 -3.91 0.44 3.12
CA ALA A 72 -5.21 0.47 3.79
C ALA A 72 -5.06 0.70 5.31
N PHE A 73 -4.30 1.71 5.70
CA PHE A 73 -3.92 1.96 7.10
C PHE A 73 -5.12 2.01 8.07
N PHE A 74 -6.26 2.51 7.61
CA PHE A 74 -7.47 2.65 8.42
C PHE A 74 -8.42 1.44 8.35
N ALA A 75 -8.06 0.41 7.59
CA ALA A 75 -8.85 -0.81 7.56
C ALA A 75 -8.68 -1.59 8.87
N SER A 76 -9.79 -2.04 9.45
CA SER A 76 -9.74 -2.87 10.65
C SER A 76 -9.15 -4.24 10.33
N PRO A 77 -8.26 -4.78 11.18
CA PRO A 77 -7.80 -6.16 11.05
C PRO A 77 -8.96 -7.13 11.29
N ILE A 78 -8.81 -8.35 10.81
CA ILE A 78 -9.75 -9.45 11.06
C ILE A 78 -9.10 -10.38 12.10
N GLU A 79 -9.86 -10.76 13.10
CA GLU A 79 -9.39 -11.68 14.16
C GLU A 79 -8.90 -13.00 13.55
N GLY A 80 -7.75 -13.48 14.01
CA GLY A 80 -7.12 -14.70 13.52
C GLY A 80 -6.44 -14.59 12.16
N VAL A 81 -6.35 -13.38 11.57
CA VAL A 81 -5.71 -13.14 10.26
C VAL A 81 -4.50 -12.23 10.41
N ASP A 82 -3.34 -12.74 10.03
CA ASP A 82 -2.11 -11.95 10.05
C ASP A 82 -2.23 -10.75 9.10
N THR A 83 -2.07 -9.54 9.62
CA THR A 83 -2.26 -8.30 8.84
C THR A 83 -1.14 -7.31 9.14
N PHE A 84 -0.54 -6.72 8.10
CA PHE A 84 0.47 -5.68 8.29
C PHE A 84 0.09 -4.37 7.61
N TYR A 85 0.61 -3.25 8.16
CA TYR A 85 0.29 -1.88 7.77
C TYR A 85 1.55 -1.07 7.59
N SER A 86 1.50 -0.04 6.73
CA SER A 86 2.59 0.92 6.54
C SER A 86 2.13 2.33 6.90
N ALA A 87 2.75 2.95 7.90
CA ALA A 87 2.47 4.33 8.30
C ALA A 87 2.99 5.34 7.26
N ARG A 88 4.13 5.08 6.63
CA ARG A 88 4.79 5.96 5.65
C ARG A 88 3.91 6.35 4.46
N LYS A 89 2.96 5.49 4.08
CA LYS A 89 2.06 5.75 2.93
C LYS A 89 0.92 6.72 3.27
N PHE A 90 0.69 6.98 4.54
CA PHE A 90 -0.43 7.81 5.02
C PHE A 90 0.01 9.06 5.75
N PHE A 91 1.17 9.03 6.38
CA PHE A 91 1.67 10.08 7.25
C PHE A 91 3.08 10.52 6.85
N GLY A 92 3.45 11.73 7.23
CA GLY A 92 4.78 12.28 7.03
C GLY A 92 5.79 11.73 8.05
N VAL A 93 6.06 10.44 7.97
CA VAL A 93 7.03 9.72 8.81
C VAL A 93 8.06 8.99 7.95
N PRO A 94 9.32 8.85 8.41
CA PRO A 94 10.38 8.26 7.61
C PRO A 94 10.36 6.74 7.56
N ASP A 95 9.70 6.10 8.53
CA ASP A 95 9.59 4.66 8.72
C ASP A 95 8.22 4.29 9.31
N GLY A 96 8.10 3.08 9.82
CA GLY A 96 6.97 2.64 10.62
C GLY A 96 6.04 1.69 9.89
N ALA A 97 5.84 0.55 10.55
CA ALA A 97 4.89 -0.48 10.19
C ALA A 97 4.21 -1.03 11.46
N TYR A 98 3.04 -1.61 11.28
CA TYR A 98 2.35 -2.35 12.33
C TYR A 98 2.09 -3.76 11.83
N LEU A 99 2.23 -4.73 12.73
CA LEU A 99 1.82 -6.11 12.51
C LEU A 99 0.71 -6.45 13.51
N TYR A 100 -0.40 -6.90 13.00
CA TYR A 100 -1.50 -7.48 13.77
C TYR A 100 -1.47 -8.99 13.58
N THR A 101 -1.24 -9.74 14.67
CA THR A 101 -1.12 -11.20 14.65
C THR A 101 -1.49 -11.78 16.01
N ASP A 102 -2.10 -12.96 16.01
CA ASP A 102 -2.38 -13.74 17.22
C ASP A 102 -1.15 -14.54 17.69
N LYS A 103 -0.08 -14.56 16.89
CA LYS A 103 1.13 -15.31 17.19
C LYS A 103 2.02 -14.55 18.16
N PHE A 104 2.48 -15.22 19.19
CA PHE A 104 3.51 -14.65 20.06
C PHE A 104 4.86 -14.63 19.32
N LEU A 105 5.36 -13.44 19.04
CA LEU A 105 6.67 -13.25 18.43
C LEU A 105 7.73 -13.19 19.54
N ASN A 106 8.40 -14.31 19.81
CA ASN A 106 9.51 -14.35 20.76
C ASN A 106 10.81 -13.84 20.10
N VAL A 107 10.77 -12.58 19.63
CA VAL A 107 11.92 -11.94 19.00
C VAL A 107 12.15 -10.59 19.67
N GLU A 108 13.34 -10.41 20.23
CA GLU A 108 13.77 -9.09 20.71
C GLU A 108 14.23 -8.27 19.52
N LEU A 109 13.47 -7.21 19.19
CA LEU A 109 13.78 -6.30 18.09
C LEU A 109 14.53 -5.07 18.62
N GLU A 110 15.60 -4.71 17.93
CA GLU A 110 16.32 -3.47 18.15
C GLU A 110 15.41 -2.25 17.86
N GLN A 111 15.53 -1.20 18.65
CA GLN A 111 14.88 0.09 18.39
C GLN A 111 15.53 0.80 17.20
N ASP A 112 14.75 1.20 16.21
CA ASP A 112 15.28 1.98 15.08
C ASP A 112 15.52 3.45 15.45
N VAL A 113 16.41 4.11 14.69
CA VAL A 113 16.72 5.54 14.79
C VAL A 113 16.57 6.17 13.42
N SER A 114 15.65 7.13 13.26
CA SER A 114 15.27 7.68 11.97
C SER A 114 15.48 9.19 11.79
N CYS A 115 16.09 9.87 12.75
CA CYS A 115 16.26 11.33 12.67
C CYS A 115 17.00 11.79 11.40
N GLN A 116 17.95 11.01 10.90
CA GLN A 116 18.69 11.33 9.67
C GLN A 116 17.91 11.02 8.38
N ARG A 117 16.75 10.37 8.47
CA ARG A 117 15.90 9.98 7.33
C ARG A 117 14.71 10.93 7.09
N CYS A 118 14.65 12.06 7.82
CA CYS A 118 13.55 13.02 7.74
C CYS A 118 13.76 14.15 6.71
N GLU A 119 14.93 14.26 6.10
CA GLU A 119 15.28 15.34 5.17
C GLU A 119 14.20 15.57 4.10
N HIS A 120 13.72 14.50 3.48
CA HIS A 120 12.71 14.57 2.43
C HIS A 120 11.36 15.12 2.91
N LEU A 121 11.00 14.86 4.18
CA LEU A 121 9.77 15.36 4.78
C LEU A 121 9.84 16.86 5.02
N LEU A 122 10.97 17.32 5.58
CA LEU A 122 11.22 18.73 5.87
C LEU A 122 11.32 19.55 4.59
N ARG A 123 12.14 19.10 3.62
CA ARG A 123 12.25 19.77 2.32
C ARG A 123 10.92 19.87 1.58
N ARG A 124 10.08 18.84 1.69
CA ARG A 124 8.76 18.85 1.05
C ARG A 124 7.86 19.96 1.61
N ILE A 125 7.99 20.28 2.89
CA ILE A 125 7.23 21.35 3.55
C ILE A 125 7.80 22.72 3.16
N ASP A 126 9.12 22.90 3.26
CA ASP A 126 9.76 24.20 3.09
C ASP A 126 10.00 24.57 1.62
N GLU A 127 10.37 23.59 0.78
CA GLU A 127 10.86 23.80 -0.58
C GLU A 127 9.94 23.17 -1.66
N GLY A 128 8.97 22.34 -1.25
CA GLY A 128 8.06 21.63 -2.14
C GLY A 128 8.51 20.22 -2.55
N ALA A 129 7.61 19.51 -3.23
CA ALA A 129 7.77 18.08 -3.53
C ALA A 129 8.97 17.78 -4.45
N GLU A 130 9.28 18.66 -5.42
CA GLU A 130 10.40 18.48 -6.36
C GLU A 130 11.73 18.44 -5.62
N ARG A 131 11.94 19.40 -4.71
CA ARG A 131 13.20 19.53 -3.96
C ARG A 131 13.40 18.41 -2.95
N GLY A 132 12.30 17.86 -2.41
CA GLY A 132 12.33 16.72 -1.50
C GLY A 132 12.53 15.35 -2.19
N TYR A 133 12.35 15.26 -3.51
CA TYR A 133 12.27 13.97 -4.20
C TYR A 133 13.56 13.15 -4.15
N GLU A 134 14.72 13.77 -4.30
CA GLU A 134 16.00 13.08 -4.24
C GLU A 134 16.29 12.53 -2.83
N ALA A 135 16.00 13.32 -1.80
CA ALA A 135 16.11 12.87 -0.42
C ALA A 135 15.10 11.75 -0.10
N PHE A 136 13.90 11.80 -0.69
CA PHE A 136 12.92 10.71 -0.60
C PHE A 136 13.48 9.41 -1.19
N ARG A 137 14.06 9.45 -2.39
CA ARG A 137 14.67 8.28 -3.01
C ARG A 137 15.78 7.69 -2.15
N ARG A 138 16.69 8.54 -1.64
CA ARG A 138 17.77 8.06 -0.74
C ARG A 138 17.21 7.36 0.49
N ASN A 139 16.14 7.90 1.09
CA ASN A 139 15.50 7.24 2.23
C ASN A 139 14.85 5.92 1.85
N ASP A 140 14.18 5.86 0.71
CA ASP A 140 13.52 4.65 0.22
C ASP A 140 14.54 3.55 -0.07
N ASP A 141 15.62 3.88 -0.76
CA ASP A 141 16.74 2.98 -1.05
C ASP A 141 17.43 2.48 0.25
N ALA A 142 17.57 3.34 1.26
CA ALA A 142 18.17 2.98 2.54
C ALA A 142 17.34 2.01 3.37
N LEU A 143 16.06 1.84 3.08
CA LEU A 143 15.18 0.87 3.74
C LEU A 143 15.25 -0.52 3.13
N ASN A 144 15.83 -0.66 1.94
CA ASN A 144 15.99 -1.96 1.30
C ASN A 144 16.99 -2.84 2.09
N ASN A 145 16.68 -4.12 2.18
CA ASN A 145 17.52 -5.13 2.83
C ASN A 145 17.84 -4.88 4.31
N GLN A 146 17.10 -4.00 4.99
CA GLN A 146 17.31 -3.75 6.41
C GLN A 146 16.80 -4.90 7.28
N PRO A 147 17.38 -5.13 8.46
CA PRO A 147 16.79 -6.02 9.45
C PRO A 147 15.46 -5.46 9.96
N ILE A 148 14.59 -6.35 10.42
CA ILE A 148 13.36 -5.92 11.09
C ILE A 148 13.73 -5.27 12.43
N LYS A 149 13.20 -4.05 12.66
CA LYS A 149 13.39 -3.27 13.89
C LYS A 149 12.06 -2.78 14.43
N LYS A 150 12.03 -2.40 15.69
CA LYS A 150 10.94 -1.60 16.24
C LYS A 150 10.90 -0.24 15.56
N MET A 151 9.71 0.32 15.35
CA MET A 151 9.51 1.67 14.85
C MET A 151 10.31 2.68 15.68
N SER A 152 10.91 3.69 15.04
CA SER A 152 11.68 4.71 15.76
C SER A 152 10.81 5.50 16.73
N GLN A 153 11.38 5.95 17.85
CA GLN A 153 10.68 6.82 18.81
C GLN A 153 10.18 8.12 18.17
N LEU A 154 10.93 8.64 17.19
CA LEU A 154 10.52 9.82 16.42
C LEU A 154 9.23 9.56 15.66
N THR A 155 9.14 8.45 14.93
CA THR A 155 7.93 8.05 14.20
C THR A 155 6.76 7.80 15.14
N GLU A 156 6.98 7.11 16.26
CA GLU A 156 5.94 6.88 17.28
C GLU A 156 5.39 8.21 17.82
N SER A 157 6.28 9.15 18.15
CA SER A 157 5.91 10.47 18.67
C SER A 157 5.10 11.29 17.67
N ILE A 158 5.49 11.27 16.39
CA ILE A 158 4.74 11.94 15.32
C ILE A 158 3.35 11.32 15.18
N LEU A 159 3.27 10.00 15.13
CA LEU A 159 1.99 9.29 14.96
C LEU A 159 1.05 9.48 16.15
N MET A 160 1.56 9.57 17.38
CA MET A 160 0.76 9.91 18.55
C MET A 160 0.16 11.32 18.49
N GLY A 161 0.81 12.25 17.81
CA GLY A 161 0.34 13.63 17.62
C GLY A 161 -0.67 13.81 16.46
N VAL A 162 -0.97 12.77 15.69
CA VAL A 162 -1.89 12.86 14.53
C VAL A 162 -3.35 12.88 15.00
N ASP A 163 -4.10 13.84 14.52
CA ASP A 163 -5.57 13.79 14.57
C ASP A 163 -6.10 12.87 13.45
N TYR A 164 -6.25 11.59 13.79
CA TYR A 164 -6.70 10.56 12.84
C TYR A 164 -8.10 10.83 12.29
N LYS A 165 -8.98 11.50 13.05
CA LYS A 165 -10.33 11.83 12.61
C LYS A 165 -10.29 12.83 11.46
N ILE A 166 -9.52 13.90 11.61
CA ILE A 166 -9.31 14.90 10.54
C ILE A 166 -8.70 14.24 9.30
N VAL A 167 -7.71 13.36 9.47
CA VAL A 167 -7.09 12.65 8.34
C VAL A 167 -8.12 11.80 7.59
N VAL A 168 -8.97 11.07 8.28
CA VAL A 168 -10.04 10.25 7.68
C VAL A 168 -11.02 11.12 6.88
N GLU A 169 -11.51 12.20 7.49
CA GLU A 169 -12.45 13.14 6.86
C GLU A 169 -11.83 13.76 5.59
N GLN A 170 -10.59 14.22 5.68
CA GLN A 170 -9.89 14.83 4.54
C GLN A 170 -9.68 13.84 3.39
N ARG A 171 -9.26 12.61 3.67
CA ARG A 171 -9.05 11.60 2.64
C ARG A 171 -10.33 11.22 1.93
N ARG A 172 -11.42 11.04 2.66
CA ARG A 172 -12.75 10.78 2.10
C ARG A 172 -13.26 11.96 1.27
N GLY A 173 -13.12 13.17 1.80
CA GLY A 173 -13.49 14.40 1.10
C GLY A 173 -12.74 14.53 -0.22
N ASN A 174 -11.42 14.36 -0.22
CA ASN A 174 -10.58 14.43 -1.42
C ASN A 174 -10.98 13.36 -2.46
N PHE A 175 -11.22 12.13 -2.02
CA PHE A 175 -11.66 11.06 -2.92
C PHE A 175 -13.00 11.40 -3.58
N ASN A 176 -14.01 11.76 -2.78
CA ASN A 176 -15.35 12.07 -3.30
C ASN A 176 -15.33 13.32 -4.20
N TYR A 177 -14.52 14.32 -3.86
CA TYR A 177 -14.31 15.48 -4.71
C TYR A 177 -13.75 15.09 -6.09
N LEU A 178 -12.66 14.31 -6.13
CA LEU A 178 -12.11 13.82 -7.39
C LEU A 178 -13.10 12.93 -8.15
N HIS A 179 -13.83 12.07 -7.44
CA HIS A 179 -14.81 11.18 -8.05
C HIS A 179 -15.96 11.96 -8.73
N SER A 180 -16.38 13.08 -8.17
CA SER A 180 -17.43 13.91 -8.77
C SER A 180 -17.05 14.47 -10.15
N PHE A 181 -15.76 14.70 -10.42
CA PHE A 181 -15.26 15.20 -11.70
C PHE A 181 -14.75 14.11 -12.63
N LEU A 182 -14.11 13.08 -12.07
CA LEU A 182 -13.36 12.08 -12.84
C LEU A 182 -14.11 10.75 -12.96
N GLY A 183 -15.11 10.50 -12.12
CA GLY A 183 -15.79 9.19 -12.04
C GLY A 183 -16.33 8.71 -13.39
N LYS A 184 -16.98 9.59 -14.17
CA LYS A 184 -17.51 9.25 -15.50
C LYS A 184 -16.43 8.92 -16.55
N ARG A 185 -15.19 9.33 -16.32
CA ARG A 185 -14.04 9.09 -17.23
C ARG A 185 -13.13 7.97 -16.73
N ASN A 186 -13.36 7.53 -15.51
CA ASN A 186 -12.58 6.46 -14.91
C ASN A 186 -13.08 5.11 -15.42
N ARG A 187 -12.19 4.28 -15.94
CA ARG A 187 -12.50 2.92 -16.36
C ARG A 187 -12.69 1.97 -15.18
N LEU A 188 -12.15 2.32 -14.01
CA LEU A 188 -12.43 1.57 -12.78
C LEU A 188 -13.83 1.88 -12.31
N ASN A 189 -14.55 0.83 -11.95
CA ASN A 189 -15.88 0.94 -11.35
C ASN A 189 -15.74 1.35 -9.87
N LEU A 190 -15.67 2.64 -9.62
CA LEU A 190 -15.57 3.21 -8.28
C LEU A 190 -16.90 3.84 -7.89
N GLU A 191 -17.25 3.68 -6.63
CA GLU A 191 -18.42 4.34 -6.04
C GLU A 191 -18.01 5.50 -5.15
N THR A 192 -18.91 6.45 -4.94
CA THR A 192 -18.78 7.47 -3.89
C THR A 192 -18.62 6.80 -2.54
N LEU A 193 -17.60 7.19 -1.78
CA LEU A 193 -17.32 6.57 -0.49
C LEU A 193 -18.38 6.94 0.54
N LYS A 194 -18.93 5.92 1.15
CA LYS A 194 -19.75 5.96 2.36
C LYS A 194 -18.87 5.59 3.58
N ASP A 195 -19.39 5.71 4.76
CA ASP A 195 -18.71 5.89 6.06
C ASP A 195 -17.55 4.96 6.49
N GLU A 196 -17.31 3.82 5.87
CA GLU A 196 -16.31 2.87 6.40
C GLU A 196 -14.96 2.84 5.67
N LYS A 197 -14.89 3.32 4.42
CA LYS A 197 -13.67 3.22 3.61
C LYS A 197 -12.82 4.49 3.72
N VAL A 198 -11.53 4.34 3.97
CA VAL A 198 -10.57 5.45 3.97
C VAL A 198 -9.50 5.18 2.91
N PRO A 199 -9.57 5.83 1.76
CA PRO A 199 -8.70 5.53 0.63
C PRO A 199 -7.30 6.09 0.83
N MET A 200 -6.29 5.37 0.34
CA MET A 200 -4.94 5.89 0.23
C MET A 200 -4.84 6.95 -0.87
N ILE A 201 -5.47 6.69 -1.99
CA ILE A 201 -5.49 7.55 -3.20
C ILE A 201 -6.85 7.50 -3.87
N TYR A 202 -7.05 8.33 -4.88
CA TYR A 202 -8.09 8.15 -5.91
C TYR A 202 -7.44 7.43 -7.10
N PRO A 203 -7.70 6.13 -7.32
CA PRO A 203 -7.16 5.43 -8.47
C PRO A 203 -7.90 5.88 -9.73
N PHE A 204 -7.15 6.34 -10.72
CA PHE A 204 -7.72 6.85 -11.98
C PHE A 204 -7.10 6.11 -13.16
N PHE A 205 -7.89 5.29 -13.80
CA PHE A 205 -7.48 4.50 -14.95
C PHE A 205 -8.11 5.01 -16.24
N VAL A 206 -7.26 5.42 -17.18
CA VAL A 206 -7.67 5.92 -18.50
C VAL A 206 -6.68 5.44 -19.56
N GLN A 207 -7.19 5.22 -20.78
CA GLN A 207 -6.35 4.89 -21.94
C GLN A 207 -5.68 6.16 -22.51
N ASN A 208 -4.86 6.83 -21.71
CA ASN A 208 -4.13 8.01 -22.18
C ASN A 208 -2.70 7.98 -21.65
N ILE A 209 -1.82 7.48 -22.47
CA ILE A 209 -0.38 7.32 -22.16
C ILE A 209 0.30 8.65 -21.78
N ASP A 210 -0.20 9.78 -22.25
CA ASP A 210 0.41 11.10 -22.02
C ASP A 210 -0.12 11.84 -20.79
N ILE A 211 -1.17 11.32 -20.13
CA ILE A 211 -1.78 12.03 -18.99
C ILE A 211 -0.78 12.22 -17.85
N ARG A 212 0.02 11.19 -17.55
CA ARG A 212 1.03 11.26 -16.49
C ARG A 212 2.08 12.33 -16.78
N LYS A 213 2.57 12.40 -18.02
CA LYS A 213 3.55 13.42 -18.44
C LYS A 213 2.98 14.81 -18.31
N LYS A 214 1.72 15.02 -18.71
CA LYS A 214 1.02 16.30 -18.58
C LYS A 214 0.82 16.70 -17.12
N LEU A 215 0.46 15.76 -16.25
CA LEU A 215 0.31 16.02 -14.81
C LEU A 215 1.65 16.43 -14.20
N ILE A 216 2.72 15.70 -14.47
CA ILE A 216 4.07 16.02 -13.97
C ILE A 216 4.55 17.38 -14.46
N ALA A 217 4.32 17.70 -15.74
CA ALA A 217 4.64 19.03 -16.31
C ALA A 217 3.89 20.18 -15.61
N ASN A 218 2.72 19.88 -15.05
CA ASN A 218 1.94 20.82 -14.24
C ASN A 218 2.19 20.66 -12.72
N LYS A 219 3.29 20.01 -12.32
CA LYS A 219 3.69 19.77 -10.93
C LYS A 219 2.69 18.94 -10.10
N ILE A 220 1.87 18.14 -10.77
CA ILE A 220 0.98 17.16 -10.15
C ILE A 220 1.67 15.80 -10.24
N PHE A 221 2.30 15.41 -9.14
CA PHE A 221 3.08 14.18 -9.08
C PHE A 221 2.16 13.01 -8.73
N VAL A 222 2.08 12.05 -9.65
CA VAL A 222 1.27 10.83 -9.52
C VAL A 222 2.16 9.60 -9.55
N ALA A 223 1.83 8.61 -8.71
CA ALA A 223 2.53 7.34 -8.67
C ALA A 223 2.09 6.42 -9.84
N THR A 224 2.98 5.49 -10.20
CA THR A 224 2.67 4.35 -11.07
C THR A 224 2.70 3.07 -10.22
N TYR A 225 1.70 2.23 -10.34
CA TYR A 225 1.52 1.00 -9.56
C TYR A 225 1.47 -0.19 -10.52
N TRP A 226 2.48 -0.93 -10.70
CA TRP A 226 3.91 -0.86 -10.34
C TRP A 226 4.72 -1.19 -11.58
N PRO A 227 5.80 -0.51 -11.92
CA PRO A 227 6.57 -0.76 -13.16
C PRO A 227 7.11 -2.18 -13.30
N ASN A 228 7.39 -2.86 -12.17
CA ASN A 228 7.84 -4.25 -12.17
C ASN A 228 6.81 -5.24 -12.74
N VAL A 229 5.53 -4.90 -12.72
CA VAL A 229 4.45 -5.73 -13.29
C VAL A 229 4.66 -5.97 -14.78
N PHE A 230 5.17 -4.98 -15.52
CA PHE A 230 5.48 -5.14 -16.94
C PHE A 230 6.45 -6.28 -17.25
N SER A 231 7.39 -6.56 -16.34
CA SER A 231 8.34 -7.67 -16.49
C SER A 231 7.79 -9.04 -16.05
N TRP A 232 6.68 -9.05 -15.31
CA TRP A 232 6.09 -10.26 -14.76
C TRP A 232 4.85 -10.76 -15.51
N THR A 233 4.31 -9.94 -16.39
CA THR A 233 3.03 -10.20 -17.06
C THR A 233 3.15 -10.05 -18.56
N VAL A 234 2.25 -10.70 -19.29
CA VAL A 234 2.12 -10.53 -20.75
C VAL A 234 1.24 -9.31 -21.06
N ALA A 235 1.44 -8.71 -22.23
CA ALA A 235 0.81 -7.45 -22.63
C ALA A 235 -0.74 -7.47 -22.56
N ASP A 236 -1.36 -8.63 -22.75
CA ASP A 236 -2.81 -8.77 -22.75
C ASP A 236 -3.41 -9.06 -21.35
N SER A 237 -2.59 -9.13 -20.32
CA SER A 237 -3.10 -9.36 -18.97
C SER A 237 -3.70 -8.09 -18.36
N VAL A 238 -4.67 -8.27 -17.47
CA VAL A 238 -5.33 -7.17 -16.75
C VAL A 238 -4.31 -6.35 -15.95
N GLU A 239 -3.40 -7.03 -15.27
CA GLU A 239 -2.35 -6.41 -14.46
C GLU A 239 -1.42 -5.53 -15.28
N HIS A 240 -1.06 -5.98 -16.49
CA HIS A 240 -0.24 -5.21 -17.41
C HIS A 240 -0.94 -3.91 -17.84
N GLY A 241 -2.25 -4.00 -18.06
CA GLY A 241 -3.06 -2.84 -18.41
C GLY A 241 -3.17 -1.80 -17.30
N PHE A 242 -3.01 -2.20 -16.03
CA PHE A 242 -3.06 -1.31 -14.86
C PHE A 242 -1.70 -0.67 -14.52
N ALA A 243 -0.57 -1.30 -14.87
CA ALA A 243 0.78 -0.83 -14.62
C ALA A 243 1.21 0.26 -15.60
#